data_8ae03e0b38c7588a0c708b16aa4fedea
#
_entry.id   8ae03e0b38c7588a0c708b16aa4fedea
#
_cell.length_a   1.000
_cell.length_b   1.000
_cell.length_c   1.000
_cell.angle_alpha   90.00
_cell.angle_beta   90.00
_cell.angle_gamma   90.00
#
_symmetry.space_group_name_H-M   'P 1'
#
loop_
_entity.id
_entity.type
_entity.pdbx_description
1 polymer ?
#
loop_
_entity_poly.entity_id
_entity_poly.type
_entity_poly.pdbx_seq_one_letter_code
_entity_poly.pdbx_strand_id
1 'polypeptide(L)'
;MSGIAIESVIFKERPNERNECDQWTLVRDSYDQKEYVVQEHVLLDDVLSGKPYLRLIRRMTVVEFLGTDQPTAVKRKLQSILDERKAPKS
;
A
#
# COMPACT_ATOMS: atom_id res chain seq x y z
N MET A 1 -13.72 -17.75 -1.43
CA MET A 1 -12.31 -17.49 -1.70
C MET A 1 -12.03 -16.00 -1.75
N SER A 2 -10.93 -15.59 -1.16
CA SER A 2 -10.54 -14.19 -1.24
C SER A 2 -10.27 -13.81 -2.69
N GLY A 3 -10.85 -12.71 -3.15
CA GLY A 3 -10.62 -12.23 -4.49
C GLY A 3 -9.48 -11.25 -4.62
N ILE A 4 -8.66 -11.11 -3.58
CA ILE A 4 -7.60 -10.11 -3.56
C ILE A 4 -6.26 -10.74 -3.86
N ALA A 5 -5.58 -10.22 -4.87
CA ALA A 5 -4.21 -10.60 -5.20
C ALA A 5 -3.30 -9.40 -4.96
N ILE A 6 -2.22 -9.61 -4.21
CA ILE A 6 -1.23 -8.57 -3.96
C ILE A 6 -0.37 -8.46 -5.21
N GLU A 7 -0.34 -7.26 -5.84
CA GLU A 7 0.46 -7.05 -7.02
C GLU A 7 1.85 -6.50 -6.71
N SER A 8 1.95 -5.54 -5.82
CA SER A 8 3.25 -5.01 -5.44
C SER A 8 3.15 -4.15 -4.18
N VAL A 9 4.23 -4.13 -3.42
CA VAL A 9 4.39 -3.19 -2.32
C VAL A 9 4.80 -1.86 -2.92
N ILE A 10 4.00 -0.82 -2.67
CA ILE A 10 4.29 0.53 -3.17
C ILE A 10 5.39 1.16 -2.31
N PHE A 11 5.19 1.14 -1.02
CA PHE A 11 6.09 1.78 -0.08
C PHE A 11 5.93 1.16 1.30
N LYS A 12 7.04 0.99 2.00
CA LYS A 12 7.02 0.49 3.37
C LYS A 12 7.93 1.34 4.22
N GLU A 13 7.37 1.97 5.24
CA GLU A 13 8.14 2.79 6.16
C GLU A 13 8.85 1.93 7.19
N ARG A 14 9.96 2.45 7.72
CA ARG A 14 10.60 1.88 8.88
C ARG A 14 9.84 2.32 10.12
N PRO A 15 9.83 1.50 11.19
CA PRO A 15 9.19 1.91 12.44
C PRO A 15 9.83 3.20 12.97
N ASN A 16 8.98 4.10 13.43
CA ASN A 16 9.43 5.36 14.05
C ASN A 16 9.70 5.16 15.54
N GLU A 17 9.92 6.26 16.26
CA GLU A 17 10.21 6.22 17.70
C GLU A 17 9.08 5.63 18.52
N ARG A 18 7.86 5.66 18.01
CA ARG A 18 6.69 5.10 18.67
C ARG A 18 6.39 3.68 18.24
N ASN A 19 7.30 3.05 17.49
CA ASN A 19 7.11 1.73 16.92
C ASN A 19 5.91 1.65 15.97
N GLU A 20 5.63 2.76 15.30
CA GLU A 20 4.57 2.84 14.29
C GLU A 20 5.19 2.83 12.90
N CYS A 21 4.57 2.12 11.99
CA CYS A 21 4.98 2.17 10.58
C CYS A 21 3.77 1.98 9.69
N ASP A 22 3.87 2.54 8.49
CA ASP A 22 2.83 2.41 7.48
C ASP A 22 3.37 1.64 6.29
N GLN A 23 2.49 0.88 5.66
CA GLN A 23 2.81 0.17 4.43
C GLN A 23 1.67 0.38 3.44
N TRP A 24 2.03 0.68 2.19
CA TRP A 24 1.07 0.83 1.11
C TRP A 24 1.32 -0.25 0.08
N THR A 25 0.24 -0.92 -0.33
CA THR A 25 0.31 -2.04 -1.27
C THR A 25 -0.71 -1.83 -2.37
N LEU A 26 -0.32 -2.14 -3.59
CA LEU A 26 -1.23 -2.14 -4.73
C LEU A 26 -1.80 -3.55 -4.88
N VAL A 27 -3.12 -3.67 -4.84
CA VAL A 27 -3.80 -4.96 -4.94
C VAL A 27 -4.84 -4.90 -6.05
N ARG A 28 -5.14 -6.05 -6.61
CA ARG A 28 -6.23 -6.21 -7.56
C ARG A 28 -7.29 -7.10 -6.94
N ASP A 29 -8.54 -6.65 -7.00
CA ASP A 29 -9.67 -7.44 -6.53
C ASP A 29 -10.19 -8.27 -7.71
N SER A 30 -10.21 -9.58 -7.57
CA SER A 30 -10.63 -10.46 -8.67
C SER A 30 -12.15 -10.46 -8.87
N TYR A 31 -12.91 -9.93 -7.93
CA TYR A 31 -14.36 -9.84 -8.08
C TYR A 31 -14.75 -8.72 -9.03
N ASP A 32 -14.22 -7.53 -8.80
CA ASP A 32 -14.60 -6.36 -9.60
C ASP A 32 -13.53 -5.95 -10.61
N GLN A 33 -12.40 -6.64 -10.61
CA GLN A 33 -11.25 -6.37 -11.50
C GLN A 33 -10.68 -4.97 -11.34
N LYS A 34 -10.93 -4.34 -10.20
CA LYS A 34 -10.42 -3.01 -9.89
C LYS A 34 -9.17 -3.09 -9.05
N GLU A 35 -8.36 -2.06 -9.15
CA GLU A 35 -7.15 -1.95 -8.37
C GLU A 35 -7.35 -0.98 -7.21
N TYR A 36 -6.79 -1.37 -6.07
CA TYR A 36 -6.92 -0.62 -4.82
C TYR A 36 -5.55 -0.41 -4.20
N VAL A 37 -5.41 0.70 -3.49
CA VAL A 37 -4.27 0.93 -2.61
C VAL A 37 -4.70 0.56 -1.21
N VAL A 38 -3.98 -0.37 -0.61
CA VAL A 38 -4.23 -0.80 0.76
C VAL A 38 -3.15 -0.22 1.66
N GLN A 39 -3.56 0.59 2.60
CA GLN A 39 -2.67 1.18 3.60
C GLN A 39 -2.83 0.42 4.91
N GLU A 40 -1.74 -0.07 5.45
CA GLU A 40 -1.72 -0.66 6.78
C GLU A 40 -0.92 0.24 7.71
N HIS A 41 -1.56 0.66 8.79
CA HIS A 41 -0.88 1.35 9.88
C HIS A 41 -0.65 0.32 10.98
N VAL A 42 0.59 0.08 11.31
CA VAL A 42 0.97 -0.98 12.24
C VAL A 42 1.67 -0.39 13.44
N LEU A 43 1.21 -0.77 14.62
CA LEU A 43 1.89 -0.46 15.87
C LEU A 43 2.55 -1.76 16.34
N LEU A 44 3.86 -1.73 16.48
CA LEU A 44 4.62 -2.90 16.88
C LEU A 44 4.77 -2.95 18.39
N ASP A 45 4.55 -4.13 18.97
CA ASP A 45 4.74 -4.34 20.40
C ASP A 45 6.23 -4.26 20.73
N ASP A 46 7.05 -4.87 19.88
CA ASP A 46 8.50 -4.86 20.03
C ASP A 46 9.13 -4.81 18.64
N VAL A 47 9.92 -3.77 18.37
CA VAL A 47 10.59 -3.60 17.09
C VAL A 47 11.47 -4.80 16.75
N LEU A 48 12.15 -5.36 17.75
CA LEU A 48 13.06 -6.47 17.52
C LEU A 48 12.32 -7.76 17.15
N SER A 49 11.15 -7.98 17.72
CA SER A 49 10.37 -9.18 17.41
C SER A 49 9.53 -9.00 16.15
N GLY A 50 9.25 -7.74 15.76
CA GLY A 50 8.43 -7.45 14.60
C GLY A 50 6.97 -7.84 14.75
N LYS A 51 6.51 -8.14 15.96
CA LYS A 51 5.13 -8.54 16.19
C LYS A 51 4.20 -7.34 16.21
N PRO A 52 3.15 -7.31 15.39
CA PRO A 52 2.19 -6.21 15.43
C PRO A 52 1.32 -6.30 16.68
N TYR A 53 1.20 -5.16 17.36
CA TYR A 53 0.30 -5.00 18.47
C TYR A 53 -1.09 -4.56 17.99
N LEU A 54 -1.10 -3.67 16.99
CA LEU A 54 -2.32 -3.13 16.42
C LEU A 54 -2.11 -2.96 14.92
N ARG A 55 -3.12 -3.30 14.14
CA ARG A 55 -3.11 -3.09 12.68
C ARG A 55 -4.40 -2.40 12.29
N LEU A 56 -4.26 -1.26 11.64
CA LEU A 56 -5.39 -0.54 11.04
C LEU A 56 -5.22 -0.61 9.53
N ILE A 57 -6.27 -1.06 8.86
CA ILE A 57 -6.22 -1.24 7.41
C ILE A 57 -7.22 -0.30 6.77
N ARG A 58 -6.76 0.42 5.75
CA ARG A 58 -7.60 1.30 4.95
C ARG A 58 -7.44 0.92 3.49
N ARG A 59 -8.54 0.82 2.78
CA ARG A 59 -8.55 0.51 1.36
C ARG A 59 -9.22 1.62 0.58
N MET A 60 -8.64 2.02 -0.54
CA MET A 60 -9.23 3.01 -1.43
C MET A 60 -8.84 2.68 -2.87
N THR A 61 -9.63 3.15 -3.82
CA THR A 61 -9.28 2.94 -5.21
C THR A 61 -8.04 3.75 -5.57
N VAL A 62 -7.37 3.36 -6.66
CA VAL A 62 -6.19 4.09 -7.14
C VAL A 62 -6.57 5.54 -7.45
N VAL A 63 -7.74 5.75 -8.07
CA VAL A 63 -8.20 7.10 -8.41
C VAL A 63 -8.42 7.93 -7.15
N GLU A 64 -9.05 7.37 -6.14
CA GLU A 64 -9.26 8.05 -4.86
C GLU A 64 -7.92 8.40 -4.20
N PHE A 65 -6.99 7.46 -4.22
CA PHE A 65 -5.68 7.67 -3.60
C PHE A 65 -4.94 8.83 -4.26
N LEU A 66 -4.93 8.86 -5.59
CA LEU A 66 -4.23 9.91 -6.33
C LEU A 66 -4.93 11.25 -6.23
N GLY A 67 -6.25 11.24 -6.02
CA GLY A 67 -7.03 12.46 -5.90
C GLY A 67 -7.11 13.04 -4.50
N THR A 68 -6.61 12.36 -3.49
CA THR A 68 -6.66 12.82 -2.10
C THR A 68 -5.27 13.23 -1.63
N ASP A 69 -5.23 13.87 -0.45
CA ASP A 69 -3.97 14.33 0.13
C ASP A 69 -3.24 13.16 0.78
N GLN A 70 -2.35 12.54 0.03
CA GLN A 70 -1.57 11.40 0.46
C GLN A 70 -0.07 11.74 0.38
N PRO A 71 0.78 10.97 1.09
CA PRO A 71 2.23 11.23 1.05
C PRO A 71 2.78 11.26 -0.37
N THR A 72 3.52 12.30 -0.68
CA THR A 72 4.07 12.50 -2.02
C THR A 72 4.95 11.35 -2.48
N ALA A 73 5.79 10.83 -1.57
CA ALA A 73 6.68 9.72 -1.91
C ALA A 73 5.89 8.47 -2.33
N VAL A 74 4.77 8.20 -1.66
CA VAL A 74 3.93 7.06 -1.98
C VAL A 74 3.25 7.26 -3.32
N LYS A 75 2.73 8.47 -3.56
CA LYS A 75 2.11 8.79 -4.85
C LYS A 75 3.07 8.63 -6.01
N ARG A 76 4.32 9.08 -5.84
CA ARG A 76 5.34 8.94 -6.86
C ARG A 76 5.65 7.49 -7.17
N LYS A 77 5.77 6.67 -6.13
CA LYS A 77 6.00 5.24 -6.31
C LYS A 77 4.86 4.57 -7.04
N LEU A 78 3.62 4.88 -6.64
CA LEU A 78 2.45 4.34 -7.31
C LEU A 78 2.40 4.76 -8.77
N GLN A 79 2.63 6.04 -9.04
CA GLN A 79 2.62 6.55 -10.40
C GLN A 79 3.69 5.87 -11.26
N SER A 80 4.87 5.64 -10.68
CA SER A 80 5.95 4.93 -11.36
C SER A 80 5.53 3.50 -11.75
N ILE A 81 4.87 2.80 -10.84
CA ILE A 81 4.38 1.45 -11.11
C ILE A 81 3.36 1.46 -12.25
N LEU A 82 2.42 2.41 -12.19
CA LEU A 82 1.38 2.52 -13.22
C LEU A 82 1.98 2.88 -14.58
N ASP A 83 2.98 3.75 -14.60
CA ASP A 83 3.65 4.16 -15.83
C ASP A 83 4.41 3.00 -16.47
N GLU A 84 5.06 2.18 -15.66
CA GLU A 84 5.75 0.99 -16.16
C GLU A 84 4.78 0.01 -16.82
N ARG A 85 3.59 -0.10 -16.27
CA ARG A 85 2.56 -1.00 -16.82
C ARG A 85 2.00 -0.49 -18.14
N LYS A 86 1.96 0.83 -18.30
CA LYS A 86 1.47 1.47 -19.54
C LYS A 86 2.53 1.56 -20.61
N ALA A 87 3.81 1.48 -20.24
CA ALA A 87 4.89 1.61 -21.19
C ALA A 87 4.82 0.47 -22.20
N PRO A 88 4.87 0.77 -23.51
CA PRO A 88 4.86 -0.28 -24.50
C PRO A 88 6.11 -1.13 -24.39
N LYS A 89 5.91 -2.42 -24.40
CA LYS A 89 7.04 -3.34 -24.43
C LYS A 89 7.59 -3.34 -25.85
N SER A 90 8.76 -2.81 -25.94
CA SER A 90 9.46 -2.84 -27.21
C SER A 90 10.25 -4.12 -27.36
#